data_4746bea9b1a7d0cb059162d9007735ca
#
_entry.id   4746bea9b1a7d0cb059162d9007735ca
#
_cell.length_a   1.000
_cell.length_b   1.000
_cell.length_c   1.000
_cell.angle_alpha   90.00
_cell.angle_beta   90.00
_cell.angle_gamma   90.00
#
_symmetry.space_group_name_H-M   'P 1'
#
loop_
_entity.id
_entity.type
_entity.pdbx_description
1 polymer ?
#
loop_
_entity_poly.entity_id
_entity_poly.type
_entity_poly.pdbx_seq_one_letter_code
_entity_poly.pdbx_strand_id
1 'polypeptide(L)'
;MNKQNKQRLHELEEKYMSYRYPSAPGHIIPFTKYSDATANGLTRCITDFLNYSKHQAERINTMGVFRQSYRTDGTKTAGQWTKGTGTPGSADISATIYGRSVKIEVKIGKDKQSVVQKQYQLMIEAAGGIYIISKTFDDFILWYDNFCLNL
;
A
#
# COMPACT_ATOMS: atom_id res chain seq x y z
N MET A 1 -12.58 -9.00 0.15
CA MET A 1 -13.24 -7.66 0.11
C MET A 1 -14.73 -7.85 -0.16
N ASN A 2 -15.58 -7.38 0.74
CA ASN A 2 -17.02 -7.43 0.57
C ASN A 2 -17.52 -6.37 -0.46
N LYS A 3 -18.78 -6.50 -0.89
CA LYS A 3 -19.37 -5.63 -1.92
C LYS A 3 -19.45 -4.16 -1.48
N GLN A 4 -19.79 -3.93 -0.21
CA GLN A 4 -19.94 -2.57 0.35
C GLN A 4 -18.62 -1.82 0.39
N ASN A 5 -17.54 -2.44 0.89
CA ASN A 5 -16.23 -1.82 0.96
C ASN A 5 -15.62 -1.60 -0.43
N LYS A 6 -15.91 -2.51 -1.37
CA LYS A 6 -15.52 -2.33 -2.77
C LYS A 6 -16.22 -1.13 -3.40
N GLN A 7 -17.51 -0.98 -3.15
CA GLN A 7 -18.29 0.17 -3.62
C GLN A 7 -17.76 1.48 -3.01
N ARG A 8 -17.51 1.50 -1.68
CA ARG A 8 -16.92 2.66 -0.99
C ARG A 8 -15.60 3.11 -1.63
N LEU A 9 -14.73 2.16 -1.98
CA LEU A 9 -13.46 2.47 -2.64
C LEU A 9 -13.67 3.05 -4.04
N HIS A 10 -14.61 2.52 -4.82
CA HIS A 10 -14.95 3.06 -6.15
C HIS A 10 -15.56 4.46 -6.07
N GLU A 11 -16.44 4.73 -5.10
CA GLU A 11 -17.02 6.07 -4.90
C GLU A 11 -15.94 7.12 -4.55
N LEU A 12 -14.94 6.72 -3.76
CA LEU A 12 -13.78 7.57 -3.46
C LEU A 12 -12.91 7.80 -4.71
N GLU A 13 -12.65 6.75 -5.49
CA GLU A 13 -11.92 6.84 -6.76
C GLU A 13 -12.62 7.82 -7.72
N GLU A 14 -13.94 7.69 -7.89
CA GLU A 14 -14.72 8.56 -8.75
C GLU A 14 -14.62 10.03 -8.33
N LYS A 15 -14.79 10.33 -7.04
CA LYS A 15 -14.65 11.68 -6.49
C LYS A 15 -13.23 12.22 -6.72
N TYR A 16 -12.21 11.42 -6.48
CA TYR A 16 -10.83 11.81 -6.69
C TYR A 16 -10.54 12.09 -8.17
N MET A 17 -11.00 11.22 -9.07
CA MET A 17 -10.78 11.38 -10.52
C MET A 17 -11.53 12.58 -11.07
N SER A 18 -12.76 12.85 -10.63
CA SER A 18 -13.53 14.04 -11.02
C SER A 18 -12.83 15.33 -10.57
N TYR A 19 -12.23 15.34 -9.38
CA TYR A 19 -11.43 16.47 -8.90
C TYR A 19 -10.12 16.63 -9.69
N ARG A 20 -9.42 15.53 -9.95
CA ARG A 20 -8.12 15.53 -10.64
C ARG A 20 -8.23 15.88 -12.12
N TYR A 21 -9.31 15.50 -12.76
CA TYR A 21 -9.56 15.63 -14.20
C TYR A 21 -10.92 16.25 -14.48
N PRO A 22 -11.16 17.51 -14.08
CA PRO A 22 -12.49 18.12 -14.16
C PRO A 22 -13.03 18.29 -15.59
N SER A 23 -12.14 18.32 -16.57
CA SER A 23 -12.51 18.44 -17.98
C SER A 23 -12.61 17.11 -18.74
N ALA A 24 -12.30 15.99 -18.08
CA ALA A 24 -12.39 14.68 -18.72
C ALA A 24 -13.83 14.15 -18.66
N PRO A 25 -14.43 13.74 -19.79
CA PRO A 25 -15.69 13.03 -19.75
C PRO A 25 -15.57 11.76 -18.88
N GLY A 26 -16.53 11.54 -17.96
CA GLY A 26 -16.45 10.45 -16.97
C GLY A 26 -16.33 9.04 -17.58
N HIS A 27 -16.77 8.84 -18.83
CA HIS A 27 -16.65 7.57 -19.54
C HIS A 27 -15.25 7.28 -20.10
N ILE A 28 -14.33 8.25 -20.09
CA ILE A 28 -12.95 8.09 -20.60
C ILE A 28 -11.99 7.61 -19.50
N ILE A 29 -12.33 7.83 -18.23
CA ILE A 29 -11.48 7.43 -17.10
C ILE A 29 -11.83 6.00 -16.70
N PRO A 30 -10.96 5.00 -17.00
CA PRO A 30 -11.25 3.62 -16.64
C PRO A 30 -11.17 3.42 -15.12
N PHE A 31 -12.19 2.83 -14.54
CA PHE A 31 -12.17 2.43 -13.13
C PHE A 31 -11.16 1.31 -12.87
N THR A 32 -10.52 1.39 -11.72
CA THR A 32 -9.59 0.35 -11.26
C THR A 32 -10.34 -0.94 -10.91
N LYS A 33 -9.86 -2.08 -11.39
CA LYS A 33 -10.36 -3.39 -10.98
C LYS A 33 -9.74 -3.77 -9.63
N TYR A 34 -10.35 -3.35 -8.53
CA TYR A 34 -9.88 -3.66 -7.19
C TYR A 34 -10.12 -5.11 -6.80
N SER A 35 -9.08 -5.72 -6.20
CA SER A 35 -9.13 -7.07 -5.61
C SER A 35 -8.09 -7.15 -4.50
N ASP A 36 -8.45 -7.72 -3.36
CA ASP A 36 -7.57 -7.99 -2.22
C ASP A 36 -7.12 -9.45 -2.12
N ALA A 37 -7.28 -10.22 -3.21
CA ALA A 37 -6.89 -11.63 -3.27
C ALA A 37 -5.37 -11.85 -3.26
N THR A 38 -4.58 -10.83 -3.58
CA THR A 38 -3.11 -10.87 -3.59
C THR A 38 -2.53 -9.74 -2.74
N ALA A 39 -1.30 -9.92 -2.24
CA ALA A 39 -0.62 -8.89 -1.45
C ALA A 39 -0.53 -7.56 -2.22
N ASN A 40 -0.16 -7.58 -3.50
CA ASN A 40 -0.11 -6.38 -4.34
C ASN A 40 -1.48 -5.73 -4.51
N GLY A 41 -2.53 -6.53 -4.68
CA GLY A 41 -3.90 -6.05 -4.80
C GLY A 41 -4.40 -5.40 -3.51
N LEU A 42 -4.17 -6.04 -2.37
CA LEU A 42 -4.54 -5.49 -1.05
C LEU A 42 -3.76 -4.21 -0.74
N THR A 43 -2.43 -4.20 -0.98
CA THR A 43 -1.60 -3.00 -0.84
C THR A 43 -2.16 -1.85 -1.67
N ARG A 44 -2.55 -2.10 -2.92
CA ARG A 44 -3.15 -1.10 -3.79
C ARG A 44 -4.48 -0.59 -3.25
N CYS A 45 -5.39 -1.49 -2.85
CA CYS A 45 -6.69 -1.11 -2.27
C CYS A 45 -6.52 -0.16 -1.08
N ILE A 46 -5.60 -0.49 -0.15
CA ILE A 46 -5.34 0.31 1.05
C ILE A 46 -4.71 1.66 0.70
N THR A 47 -3.68 1.67 -0.15
CA THR A 47 -2.98 2.89 -0.53
C THR A 47 -3.89 3.86 -1.27
N ASP A 48 -4.67 3.36 -2.23
CA ASP A 48 -5.62 4.17 -3.00
C ASP A 48 -6.74 4.71 -2.10
N PHE A 49 -7.31 3.86 -1.22
CA PHE A 49 -8.34 4.29 -0.26
C PHE A 49 -7.86 5.44 0.61
N LEU A 50 -6.66 5.34 1.19
CA LEU A 50 -6.10 6.38 2.05
C LEU A 50 -5.84 7.67 1.28
N ASN A 51 -5.25 7.61 0.10
CA ASN A 51 -4.96 8.77 -0.72
C ASN A 51 -6.25 9.45 -1.20
N TYR A 52 -7.27 8.69 -1.59
CA TYR A 52 -8.57 9.25 -1.98
C TYR A 52 -9.33 9.83 -0.78
N SER A 53 -9.07 9.32 0.42
CA SER A 53 -9.61 9.85 1.68
C SER A 53 -8.82 11.07 2.22
N LYS A 54 -7.93 11.67 1.40
CA LYS A 54 -7.10 12.84 1.73
C LYS A 54 -6.06 12.58 2.82
N HIS A 55 -5.63 11.34 2.99
CA HIS A 55 -4.45 10.98 3.77
C HIS A 55 -3.24 10.85 2.85
N GLN A 56 -2.05 10.76 3.43
CA GLN A 56 -0.85 10.40 2.70
C GLN A 56 -0.59 8.91 2.90
N ALA A 57 -0.41 8.17 1.82
CA ALA A 57 0.01 6.77 1.87
C ALA A 57 0.88 6.42 0.67
N GLU A 58 1.93 5.65 0.93
CA GLU A 58 2.87 5.18 -0.07
C GLU A 58 3.25 3.72 0.18
N ARG A 59 3.46 2.99 -0.90
CA ARG A 59 4.01 1.65 -0.84
C ARG A 59 5.52 1.71 -0.58
N ILE A 60 6.00 0.96 0.41
CA ILE A 60 7.42 0.79 0.67
C ILE A 60 7.95 -0.38 -0.16
N ASN A 61 8.95 -0.13 -0.99
CA ASN A 61 9.63 -1.17 -1.74
C ASN A 61 11.04 -1.39 -1.17
N THR A 62 11.22 -2.53 -0.50
CA THR A 62 12.51 -2.93 0.09
C THR A 62 13.26 -3.94 -0.76
N MET A 63 12.68 -4.37 -1.88
CA MET A 63 13.29 -5.37 -2.74
C MET A 63 14.48 -4.78 -3.51
N GLY A 64 15.54 -5.57 -3.59
CA GLY A 64 16.65 -5.26 -4.50
C GLY A 64 16.19 -5.31 -5.97
N VAL A 65 16.98 -4.68 -6.82
CA VAL A 65 16.70 -4.61 -8.26
C VAL A 65 17.78 -5.38 -9.02
N PHE A 66 17.35 -6.31 -9.85
CA PHE A 66 18.24 -6.92 -10.85
C PHE A 66 18.30 -5.99 -12.06
N ARG A 67 19.50 -5.51 -12.39
CA ARG A 67 19.74 -4.66 -13.56
C ARG A 67 20.62 -5.40 -14.56
N GLN A 68 20.19 -5.45 -15.78
CA GLN A 68 20.94 -5.96 -16.92
C GLN A 68 20.87 -4.91 -18.04
N SER A 69 22.00 -4.52 -18.54
CA SER A 69 22.11 -3.59 -19.67
C SER A 69 22.57 -4.32 -20.93
N TYR A 70 22.44 -3.66 -22.06
CA TYR A 70 22.94 -4.14 -23.33
C TYR A 70 24.22 -3.37 -23.68
N ARG A 71 25.19 -4.06 -24.22
CA ARG A 71 26.38 -3.43 -24.84
C ARG A 71 25.99 -2.80 -26.16
N THR A 72 26.88 -1.96 -26.71
CA THR A 72 26.70 -1.31 -28.00
C THR A 72 26.59 -2.30 -29.18
N ASP A 73 27.11 -3.53 -29.01
CA ASP A 73 27.01 -4.63 -29.98
C ASP A 73 25.69 -5.45 -29.84
N GLY A 74 24.77 -5.02 -28.96
CA GLY A 74 23.48 -5.70 -28.71
C GLY A 74 23.58 -6.90 -27.78
N THR A 75 24.76 -7.27 -27.29
CA THR A 75 24.90 -8.38 -26.32
C THR A 75 24.49 -7.93 -24.91
N LYS A 76 23.89 -8.87 -24.14
CA LYS A 76 23.51 -8.60 -22.74
C LYS A 76 24.77 -8.60 -21.86
N THR A 77 24.84 -7.62 -20.95
CA THR A 77 25.86 -7.66 -19.88
C THR A 77 25.52 -8.74 -18.86
N ALA A 78 26.51 -9.15 -18.07
CA ALA A 78 26.22 -9.92 -16.85
C ALA A 78 25.28 -9.10 -15.98
N GLY A 79 24.13 -9.68 -15.60
CA GLY A 79 23.16 -9.00 -14.75
C GLY A 79 23.74 -8.78 -13.34
N GLN A 80 23.48 -7.61 -12.76
CA GLN A 80 23.91 -7.27 -11.41
C GLN A 80 22.70 -7.08 -10.49
N TRP A 81 22.71 -7.78 -9.36
CA TRP A 81 21.73 -7.57 -8.30
C TRP A 81 22.18 -6.42 -7.40
N THR A 82 21.36 -5.39 -7.30
CA THR A 82 21.57 -4.28 -6.35
C THR A 82 20.63 -4.46 -5.17
N LYS A 83 21.18 -4.58 -3.96
CA LYS A 83 20.39 -4.66 -2.73
C LYS A 83 19.51 -3.40 -2.57
N GLY A 84 18.27 -3.57 -2.14
CA GLY A 84 17.41 -2.44 -1.77
C GLY A 84 18.01 -1.66 -0.58
N THR A 85 17.80 -0.35 -0.58
CA THR A 85 18.27 0.56 0.49
C THR A 85 17.26 0.74 1.63
N GLY A 86 16.09 0.08 1.54
CA GLY A 86 15.05 0.15 2.57
C GLY A 86 15.47 -0.51 3.88
N THR A 87 14.85 -0.08 4.97
CA THR A 87 15.03 -0.69 6.30
C THR A 87 14.56 -2.14 6.29
N PRO A 88 15.37 -3.11 6.70
CA PRO A 88 14.96 -4.50 6.78
C PRO A 88 13.71 -4.67 7.66
N GLY A 89 12.74 -5.44 7.19
CA GLY A 89 11.49 -5.70 7.92
C GLY A 89 10.49 -4.55 7.94
N SER A 90 10.74 -3.45 7.20
CA SER A 90 9.75 -2.37 7.09
C SER A 90 8.42 -2.89 6.54
N ALA A 91 7.34 -2.27 6.98
CA ALA A 91 5.99 -2.58 6.53
C ALA A 91 5.80 -2.28 5.03
N ASP A 92 4.78 -2.87 4.42
CA ASP A 92 4.47 -2.69 2.99
C ASP A 92 3.99 -1.29 2.63
N ILE A 93 3.33 -0.60 3.58
CA ILE A 93 2.77 0.73 3.40
C ILE A 93 3.21 1.64 4.55
N SER A 94 3.63 2.85 4.21
CA SER A 94 3.81 3.96 5.14
C SER A 94 2.70 4.98 4.89
N ALA A 95 2.01 5.39 5.96
CA ALA A 95 0.93 6.36 5.85
C ALA A 95 0.97 7.39 6.99
N THR A 96 0.39 8.55 6.70
CA THR A 96 0.04 9.57 7.70
C THR A 96 -1.47 9.74 7.67
N ILE A 97 -2.13 9.34 8.77
CA ILE A 97 -3.58 9.37 8.90
C ILE A 97 -3.92 10.31 10.07
N TYR A 98 -4.61 11.41 9.78
CA TYR A 98 -4.92 12.46 10.78
C TYR A 98 -3.70 12.89 11.62
N GLY A 99 -2.55 13.08 10.96
CA GLY A 99 -1.30 13.48 11.63
C GLY A 99 -0.57 12.36 12.36
N ARG A 100 -1.08 11.15 12.39
CA ARG A 100 -0.45 9.97 13.03
C ARG A 100 0.33 9.15 12.02
N SER A 101 1.57 8.77 12.38
CA SER A 101 2.37 7.83 11.58
C SER A 101 1.83 6.41 11.72
N VAL A 102 1.38 5.83 10.62
CA VAL A 102 0.82 4.47 10.56
C VAL A 102 1.63 3.62 9.59
N LYS A 103 2.07 2.46 10.06
CA LYS A 103 2.73 1.44 9.24
C LYS A 103 1.80 0.26 9.07
N ILE A 104 1.59 -0.17 7.83
CA ILE A 104 0.63 -1.21 7.50
C ILE A 104 1.37 -2.36 6.82
N GLU A 105 1.38 -3.49 7.47
CA GLU A 105 1.91 -4.75 6.94
C GLU A 105 0.78 -5.55 6.31
N VAL A 106 0.98 -6.00 5.09
CA VAL A 106 0.01 -6.80 4.34
C VAL A 106 0.38 -8.28 4.43
N LYS A 107 -0.56 -9.11 4.87
CA LYS A 107 -0.39 -10.57 4.96
C LYS A 107 -1.55 -11.28 4.30
N ILE A 108 -1.27 -12.20 3.40
CA ILE A 108 -2.30 -12.97 2.68
C ILE A 108 -2.31 -14.42 3.13
N GLY A 109 -3.51 -14.96 3.36
CA GLY A 109 -3.69 -16.38 3.69
C GLY A 109 -2.96 -16.78 4.98
N LYS A 110 -1.99 -17.70 4.87
CA LYS A 110 -1.21 -18.24 5.99
C LYS A 110 0.08 -17.47 6.29
N ASP A 111 0.35 -16.38 5.55
CA ASP A 111 1.57 -15.60 5.75
C ASP A 111 1.61 -14.97 7.15
N LYS A 112 2.81 -14.96 7.75
CA LYS A 112 3.07 -14.45 9.10
C LYS A 112 4.23 -13.46 9.10
N GLN A 113 4.25 -12.59 10.10
CA GLN A 113 5.39 -11.72 10.31
C GLN A 113 6.68 -12.53 10.54
N SER A 114 7.76 -12.11 9.90
CA SER A 114 9.12 -12.57 10.21
C SER A 114 9.62 -11.94 11.52
N VAL A 115 10.69 -12.48 12.06
CA VAL A 115 11.37 -11.93 13.27
C VAL A 115 11.79 -10.48 13.05
N VAL A 116 12.32 -10.17 11.86
CA VAL A 116 12.78 -8.81 11.50
C VAL A 116 11.60 -7.83 11.41
N GLN A 117 10.46 -8.26 10.88
CA GLN A 117 9.24 -7.45 10.84
C GLN A 117 8.69 -7.16 12.24
N LYS A 118 8.76 -8.15 13.16
CA LYS A 118 8.37 -7.94 14.56
C LYS A 118 9.28 -6.93 15.27
N GLN A 119 10.58 -6.98 15.02
CA GLN A 119 11.53 -5.99 15.55
C GLN A 119 11.22 -4.59 15.02
N TYR A 120 10.94 -4.47 13.73
CA TYR A 120 10.54 -3.19 13.14
C TYR A 120 9.23 -2.66 13.75
N GLN A 121 8.22 -3.52 13.95
CA GLN A 121 6.98 -3.16 14.66
C GLN A 121 7.28 -2.57 16.03
N LEU A 122 8.06 -3.25 16.88
CA LEU A 122 8.42 -2.77 18.20
C LEU A 122 9.11 -1.40 18.18
N MET A 123 9.97 -1.15 17.19
CA MET A 123 10.62 0.15 17.03
C MET A 123 9.63 1.25 16.67
N ILE A 124 8.66 0.98 15.81
CA ILE A 124 7.61 1.95 15.42
C ILE A 124 6.73 2.28 16.62
N GLU A 125 6.28 1.28 17.36
CA GLU A 125 5.41 1.44 18.53
C GLU A 125 6.13 2.18 19.67
N ALA A 126 7.40 1.86 19.91
CA ALA A 126 8.23 2.58 20.90
C ALA A 126 8.44 4.05 20.54
N ALA A 127 8.45 4.39 19.25
CA ALA A 127 8.53 5.76 18.76
C ALA A 127 7.17 6.50 18.73
N GLY A 128 6.09 5.88 19.27
CA GLY A 128 4.74 6.46 19.29
C GLY A 128 3.99 6.34 17.96
N GLY A 129 4.51 5.59 16.99
CA GLY A 129 3.81 5.26 15.75
C GLY A 129 2.82 4.11 15.95
N ILE A 130 1.96 3.93 14.96
CA ILE A 130 0.97 2.86 14.91
C ILE A 130 1.45 1.80 13.91
N TYR A 131 1.37 0.53 14.28
CA TYR A 131 1.67 -0.58 13.39
C TYR A 131 0.47 -1.53 13.34
N ILE A 132 0.01 -1.85 12.13
CA ILE A 132 -1.10 -2.78 11.93
C ILE A 132 -0.76 -3.85 10.91
N ILE A 133 -1.41 -5.00 11.05
CA ILE A 133 -1.36 -6.08 10.07
C ILE A 133 -2.74 -6.19 9.45
N SER A 134 -2.80 -6.09 8.12
CA SER A 134 -4.03 -6.24 7.36
C SER A 134 -3.98 -7.50 6.51
N LYS A 135 -4.99 -8.36 6.62
CA LYS A 135 -5.11 -9.61 5.84
C LYS A 135 -6.11 -9.49 4.70
N THR A 136 -7.10 -8.62 4.87
CA THR A 136 -8.10 -8.31 3.87
C THR A 136 -8.36 -6.81 3.84
N PHE A 137 -8.97 -6.32 2.79
CA PHE A 137 -9.39 -4.92 2.75
C PHE A 137 -10.49 -4.63 3.77
N ASP A 138 -11.34 -5.61 4.07
CA ASP A 138 -12.40 -5.48 5.08
C ASP A 138 -11.83 -5.32 6.50
N ASP A 139 -10.76 -6.06 6.85
CA ASP A 139 -10.05 -5.90 8.13
C ASP A 139 -9.46 -4.49 8.26
N PHE A 140 -8.86 -4.00 7.17
CA PHE A 140 -8.32 -2.64 7.15
C PHE A 140 -9.42 -1.59 7.35
N ILE A 141 -10.54 -1.69 6.64
CA ILE A 141 -11.66 -0.74 6.79
C ILE A 141 -12.23 -0.76 8.20
N LEU A 142 -12.41 -1.93 8.80
CA LEU A 142 -12.88 -2.04 10.18
C LEU A 142 -11.92 -1.33 11.16
N TRP A 143 -10.61 -1.55 11.01
CA TRP A 143 -9.62 -0.86 11.81
C TRP A 143 -9.68 0.66 11.58
N TYR A 144 -9.72 1.10 10.31
CA TYR A 144 -9.74 2.51 9.94
C TYR A 144 -10.96 3.24 10.52
N ASP A 145 -12.15 2.66 10.39
CA ASP A 145 -13.38 3.26 10.91
C ASP A 145 -13.34 3.36 12.45
N ASN A 146 -12.87 2.32 13.15
CA ASN A 146 -12.66 2.35 14.60
C ASN A 146 -11.60 3.38 15.00
N PHE A 147 -10.52 3.50 14.25
CA PHE A 147 -9.48 4.50 14.49
C PHE A 147 -10.03 5.92 14.38
N CYS A 148 -10.86 6.20 13.35
CA CYS A 148 -11.49 7.51 13.16
C CYS A 148 -12.50 7.87 14.25
N LEU A 149 -13.19 6.90 14.84
CA LEU A 149 -14.14 7.11 15.94
C LEU A 149 -13.45 7.46 17.27
N ASN A 150 -12.15 7.17 17.41
CA ASN A 150 -11.38 7.38 18.65
C ASN A 150 -10.35 8.53 18.52
N LEU A 151 -10.51 9.40 17.52
CA LEU A 151 -9.73 10.62 17.35
C LEU A 151 -10.36 11.80 18.07
#